data_6df703901913da99ee785d6e0aca9238
#
_entry.id   6df703901913da99ee785d6e0aca9238
#
_cell.length_a   1.000
_cell.length_b   1.000
_cell.length_c   1.000
_cell.angle_alpha   90.00
_cell.angle_beta   90.00
_cell.angle_gamma   90.00
#
_symmetry.space_group_name_H-M   'P 1'
#
loop_
_entity.id
_entity.type
_entity.pdbx_description
1 polymer ?
#
loop_
_entity_poly.entity_id
_entity_poly.type
_entity_poly.pdbx_seq_one_letter_code
_entity_poly.pdbx_strand_id
1 'polypeptide(L)'
;YKEFINSKLEIMYEKISNDTYLKLFDFIKSPLWIDNKDTLETKIELDLEHENYDFTARVAMQEALSGYNSDRYTYDLPNYDFSKNFSLNNFDGSFNFSSAGNNTINNTNVTTSTIKNNWQYSSDEFYFNNGIKTDYAIQIKNSNSMSDNSVKYKNSPQSEIMSSYFYNVSLPLQKITKNRQNTLTPKLNFRMNPHEMKTHTNTGRRVDIGNVFSTSRLDMEDSFEAGESMTLGLDFKKEKINQVSKVVEIEGVKIDHANLTDSEIEKKLKGVSDFKKEEVTEIEDYIDFKLATVFRFNKEKDIPINSTINEKSSNIFGLLNYKPNQLIH
;
A
#
# COMPACT_ATOMS: atom_id res chain seq x y z
N TYR A 1 12.08 -10.68 28.02
CA TYR A 1 10.85 -10.87 27.23
C TYR A 1 10.47 -9.50 26.69
N LYS A 2 10.61 -9.27 25.39
CA LYS A 2 10.00 -8.11 24.72
C LYS A 2 8.51 -8.38 24.61
N GLU A 3 7.71 -7.53 25.19
CA GLU A 3 6.26 -7.64 25.21
C GLU A 3 5.69 -7.34 23.82
N PHE A 4 4.58 -7.98 23.45
CA PHE A 4 3.82 -7.61 22.26
C PHE A 4 3.27 -6.19 22.43
N ILE A 5 3.29 -5.41 21.37
CA ILE A 5 2.65 -4.08 21.34
C ILE A 5 1.14 -4.26 21.45
N ASN A 6 0.61 -5.24 20.73
CA ASN A 6 -0.80 -5.60 20.76
C ASN A 6 -0.97 -7.11 20.57
N SER A 7 -1.97 -7.67 21.25
CA SER A 7 -2.39 -9.05 21.04
C SER A 7 -3.91 -9.13 21.17
N LYS A 8 -4.57 -9.63 20.15
CA LYS A 8 -6.03 -9.77 20.10
C LYS A 8 -6.39 -11.20 19.78
N LEU A 9 -7.26 -11.80 20.58
CA LEU A 9 -7.95 -13.03 20.27
C LEU A 9 -9.43 -12.72 20.09
N GLU A 10 -9.94 -12.97 18.91
CA GLU A 10 -11.35 -12.80 18.58
C GLU A 10 -12.00 -14.16 18.36
N ILE A 11 -13.08 -14.41 19.07
CA ILE A 11 -13.91 -15.61 18.91
C ILE A 11 -15.32 -15.13 18.58
N MET A 12 -15.80 -15.49 17.42
CA MET A 12 -17.15 -15.16 16.96
C MET A 12 -17.91 -16.46 16.63
N TYR A 13 -19.11 -16.57 17.11
CA TYR A 13 -20.00 -17.68 16.79
C TYR A 13 -21.37 -17.16 16.38
N GLU A 14 -21.76 -17.47 15.17
CA GLU A 14 -23.06 -17.09 14.62
C GLU A 14 -23.83 -18.31 14.15
N LYS A 15 -25.08 -18.41 14.57
CA LYS A 15 -25.99 -19.45 14.14
C LYS A 15 -27.43 -18.93 14.16
N ILE A 16 -28.20 -19.32 13.19
CA ILE A 16 -29.64 -19.06 13.13
C ILE A 16 -30.40 -20.37 13.00
N SER A 17 -31.65 -20.40 13.46
CA SER A 17 -32.52 -21.57 13.36
C SER A 17 -33.17 -21.76 11.99
N ASN A 18 -33.26 -20.67 11.20
CA ASN A 18 -33.87 -20.65 9.88
C ASN A 18 -33.29 -19.51 9.03
N ASP A 19 -32.99 -19.75 7.77
CA ASP A 19 -32.37 -18.81 6.83
C ASP A 19 -33.19 -17.54 6.59
N THR A 20 -34.49 -17.59 6.82
CA THR A 20 -35.41 -16.45 6.70
C THR A 20 -35.56 -15.66 7.99
N TYR A 21 -34.95 -16.11 9.10
CA TYR A 21 -35.11 -15.47 10.41
C TYR A 21 -34.69 -14.01 10.39
N LEU A 22 -33.54 -13.70 9.84
CA LEU A 22 -33.00 -12.33 9.72
C LEU A 22 -33.87 -11.45 8.82
N LYS A 23 -34.54 -12.03 7.82
CA LYS A 23 -35.42 -11.32 6.86
C LYS A 23 -36.81 -11.06 7.43
N LEU A 24 -37.29 -11.93 8.32
CA LEU A 24 -38.64 -11.81 8.96
C LEU A 24 -38.64 -10.83 10.13
N PHE A 25 -37.49 -10.63 10.76
CA PHE A 25 -37.38 -9.83 11.99
C PHE A 25 -36.49 -8.61 11.81
N ASP A 26 -36.43 -8.01 10.61
CA ASP A 26 -35.71 -6.79 10.27
C ASP A 26 -36.11 -5.55 11.09
N PHE A 27 -37.30 -5.60 11.71
CA PHE A 27 -37.82 -4.55 12.61
C PHE A 27 -37.22 -4.57 14.03
N ILE A 28 -36.48 -5.64 14.40
CA ILE A 28 -35.83 -5.73 15.71
C ILE A 28 -34.50 -4.95 15.66
N LYS A 29 -34.52 -3.71 16.12
CA LYS A 29 -33.32 -2.90 16.27
C LYS A 29 -32.50 -3.34 17.49
N SER A 30 -31.43 -4.06 17.25
CA SER A 30 -30.43 -4.43 18.26
C SER A 30 -29.06 -3.98 17.81
N PRO A 31 -28.17 -3.51 18.71
CA PRO A 31 -26.78 -3.22 18.35
C PRO A 31 -26.00 -4.47 17.87
N LEU A 32 -26.51 -5.66 18.12
CA LEU A 32 -25.98 -6.94 17.62
C LEU A 32 -26.64 -7.38 16.32
N TRP A 33 -27.59 -6.62 15.80
CA TRP A 33 -28.34 -6.94 14.60
C TRP A 33 -27.81 -6.17 13.40
N ILE A 34 -27.31 -6.88 12.40
CA ILE A 34 -26.88 -6.29 11.13
C ILE A 34 -27.99 -6.55 10.12
N ASP A 35 -28.63 -5.48 9.65
CA ASP A 35 -29.66 -5.54 8.61
C ASP A 35 -29.07 -6.18 7.33
N ASN A 36 -29.84 -7.06 6.69
CA ASN A 36 -29.49 -7.72 5.42
C ASN A 36 -28.21 -8.57 5.45
N LYS A 37 -27.92 -9.26 6.53
CA LYS A 37 -26.81 -10.19 6.59
C LYS A 37 -27.11 -11.44 5.73
N ASP A 38 -26.34 -11.61 4.67
CA ASP A 38 -26.46 -12.75 3.75
C ASP A 38 -25.52 -13.91 4.07
N THR A 39 -24.59 -13.71 5.02
CA THR A 39 -23.60 -14.72 5.41
C THR A 39 -23.41 -14.71 6.93
N LEU A 40 -23.42 -15.89 7.53
CA LEU A 40 -23.03 -16.10 8.94
C LEU A 40 -21.57 -16.47 9.00
N GLU A 41 -20.86 -15.99 10.02
CA GLU A 41 -19.46 -16.28 10.24
C GLU A 41 -19.23 -16.84 11.66
N THR A 42 -18.55 -17.97 11.71
CA THR A 42 -17.99 -18.52 12.96
C THR A 42 -16.49 -18.55 12.79
N LYS A 43 -15.75 -17.82 13.64
CA LYS A 43 -14.29 -17.71 13.52
C LYS A 43 -13.57 -17.72 14.86
N ILE A 44 -12.32 -18.14 14.80
CA ILE A 44 -11.29 -17.87 15.80
C ILE A 44 -10.15 -17.18 15.06
N GLU A 45 -9.77 -15.99 15.51
CA GLU A 45 -8.73 -15.16 14.91
C GLU A 45 -7.78 -14.68 16.00
N LEU A 46 -6.49 -14.84 15.74
CA LEU A 46 -5.40 -14.40 16.62
C LEU A 46 -4.55 -13.39 15.86
N ASP A 47 -4.49 -12.17 16.39
CA ASP A 47 -3.60 -11.10 15.90
C ASP A 47 -2.52 -10.82 16.93
N LEU A 48 -1.27 -10.84 16.49
CA LEU A 48 -0.10 -10.57 17.30
C LEU A 48 0.75 -9.51 16.60
N GLU A 49 0.91 -8.36 17.24
CA GLU A 49 1.74 -7.25 16.78
C GLU A 49 2.95 -7.10 17.70
N HIS A 50 4.13 -7.14 17.12
CA HIS A 50 5.41 -6.94 17.80
C HIS A 50 6.25 -5.90 17.06
N GLU A 51 7.21 -5.23 17.73
CA GLU A 51 8.09 -4.22 17.10
C GLU A 51 8.70 -4.65 15.75
N ASN A 52 8.99 -5.94 15.57
CA ASN A 52 9.74 -6.44 14.42
C ASN A 52 8.94 -7.43 13.56
N TYR A 53 7.78 -7.86 13.98
CA TYR A 53 6.96 -8.81 13.21
C TYR A 53 5.48 -8.70 13.57
N ASP A 54 4.64 -9.04 12.60
CA ASP A 54 3.21 -9.18 12.73
C ASP A 54 2.80 -10.61 12.36
N PHE A 55 1.86 -11.16 13.07
CA PHE A 55 1.30 -12.48 12.81
C PHE A 55 -0.19 -12.48 13.03
N THR A 56 -0.93 -12.88 12.00
CA THR A 56 -2.37 -13.16 12.09
C THR A 56 -2.62 -14.61 11.71
N ALA A 57 -3.44 -15.31 12.48
CA ALA A 57 -3.91 -16.64 12.15
C ALA A 57 -5.42 -16.73 12.36
N ARG A 58 -6.08 -17.37 11.40
CA ARG A 58 -7.55 -17.46 11.39
C ARG A 58 -8.01 -18.86 11.01
N VAL A 59 -9.00 -19.35 11.73
CA VAL A 59 -9.84 -20.50 11.35
C VAL A 59 -11.28 -20.00 11.31
N ALA A 60 -11.96 -20.18 10.18
CA ALA A 60 -13.31 -19.67 10.02
C ALA A 60 -14.20 -20.63 9.22
N MET A 61 -15.49 -20.55 9.48
CA MET A 61 -16.55 -21.14 8.70
C MET A 61 -17.53 -20.03 8.32
N GLN A 62 -17.83 -19.91 7.06
CA GLN A 62 -18.82 -18.99 6.53
C GLN A 62 -19.98 -19.80 5.95
N GLU A 63 -21.20 -19.44 6.32
CA GLU A 63 -22.45 -20.05 5.84
C GLU A 63 -23.23 -19.00 5.06
N ALA A 64 -23.41 -19.19 3.75
CA ALA A 64 -24.27 -18.36 2.94
C ALA A 64 -25.74 -18.66 3.22
N LEU A 65 -26.54 -17.63 3.49
CA LEU A 65 -27.97 -17.75 3.80
C LEU A 65 -28.86 -17.81 2.55
N SER A 66 -28.23 -17.84 1.37
CA SER A 66 -28.89 -17.94 0.08
C SER A 66 -28.17 -18.98 -0.78
N GLY A 67 -28.91 -19.69 -1.64
CA GLY A 67 -28.36 -20.71 -2.54
C GLY A 67 -28.75 -22.14 -2.15
N TYR A 68 -28.08 -23.11 -2.79
CA TYR A 68 -28.33 -24.53 -2.51
C TYR A 68 -27.67 -24.97 -1.21
N ASN A 69 -28.33 -25.84 -0.46
CA ASN A 69 -27.83 -26.31 0.86
C ASN A 69 -26.50 -27.06 0.79
N SER A 70 -26.14 -27.65 -0.36
CA SER A 70 -24.89 -28.40 -0.55
C SER A 70 -23.66 -27.50 -0.62
N ASP A 71 -23.80 -26.26 -1.13
CA ASP A 71 -22.65 -25.42 -1.53
C ASP A 71 -22.57 -24.11 -0.72
N ARG A 72 -23.27 -24.05 0.42
CA ARG A 72 -23.41 -22.83 1.22
C ARG A 72 -22.27 -22.58 2.20
N TYR A 73 -21.41 -23.56 2.43
CA TYR A 73 -20.32 -23.45 3.42
C TYR A 73 -18.97 -23.21 2.75
N THR A 74 -18.24 -22.26 3.30
CA THR A 74 -16.83 -22.02 3.01
C THR A 74 -16.04 -22.15 4.31
N TYR A 75 -14.92 -22.86 4.28
CA TYR A 75 -14.04 -23.04 5.43
C TYR A 75 -12.67 -22.48 5.12
N ASP A 76 -12.11 -21.72 6.07
CA ASP A 76 -10.72 -21.29 6.14
C ASP A 76 -10.00 -22.14 7.20
N LEU A 77 -9.01 -22.98 6.81
CA LEU A 77 -8.50 -24.07 7.66
C LEU A 77 -6.97 -24.33 7.56
N PRO A 78 -6.12 -23.68 8.32
CA PRO A 78 -6.11 -22.28 8.76
C PRO A 78 -5.64 -21.35 7.65
N ASN A 79 -5.96 -20.08 7.76
CA ASN A 79 -5.29 -19.02 7.02
C ASN A 79 -4.35 -18.29 7.97
N TYR A 80 -3.17 -17.86 7.48
CA TYR A 80 -2.25 -17.07 8.26
C TYR A 80 -1.52 -16.05 7.40
N ASP A 81 -1.15 -14.95 8.03
CA ASP A 81 -0.24 -13.94 7.51
C ASP A 81 0.86 -13.68 8.55
N PHE A 82 2.09 -13.68 8.08
CA PHE A 82 3.26 -13.38 8.87
C PHE A 82 4.13 -12.38 8.13
N SER A 83 4.55 -11.31 8.80
CA SER A 83 5.54 -10.38 8.28
C SER A 83 6.61 -10.07 9.30
N LYS A 84 7.84 -9.87 8.83
CA LYS A 84 8.97 -9.53 9.68
C LYS A 84 9.93 -8.60 8.96
N ASN A 85 10.24 -7.49 9.62
CA ASN A 85 11.28 -6.56 9.21
C ASN A 85 12.59 -6.86 9.97
N PHE A 86 13.68 -6.98 9.23
CA PHE A 86 15.02 -7.19 9.79
C PHE A 86 15.84 -5.92 9.55
N SER A 87 16.33 -5.33 10.62
CA SER A 87 17.40 -4.35 10.56
C SER A 87 18.73 -5.08 10.44
N LEU A 88 19.41 -4.91 9.32
CA LEU A 88 20.71 -5.56 9.06
C LEU A 88 21.82 -4.62 9.56
N ASN A 89 22.38 -4.92 10.74
CA ASN A 89 23.42 -4.07 11.35
C ASN A 89 24.72 -3.95 10.51
N ASN A 90 24.93 -4.82 9.52
CA ASN A 90 26.15 -4.88 8.70
C ASN A 90 25.90 -4.60 7.22
N PHE A 91 24.68 -4.29 6.82
CA PHE A 91 24.30 -3.96 5.43
C PHE A 91 23.45 -2.69 5.44
N ASP A 92 23.79 -1.78 4.55
CA ASP A 92 23.03 -0.54 4.36
C ASP A 92 21.70 -0.89 3.65
N GLY A 93 20.60 -0.91 4.41
CA GLY A 93 19.28 -1.20 3.86
C GLY A 93 18.36 -1.98 4.81
N SER A 94 17.20 -2.34 4.30
CA SER A 94 16.16 -3.08 5.00
C SER A 94 15.86 -4.41 4.29
N PHE A 95 15.59 -5.44 5.10
CA PHE A 95 15.15 -6.73 4.61
C PHE A 95 13.79 -7.06 5.23
N ASN A 96 12.83 -7.32 4.37
CA ASN A 96 11.49 -7.73 4.76
C ASN A 96 11.24 -9.17 4.30
N PHE A 97 10.64 -9.97 5.18
CA PHE A 97 10.11 -11.30 4.87
C PHE A 97 8.63 -11.32 5.18
N SER A 98 7.82 -11.81 4.24
CA SER A 98 6.41 -12.10 4.49
C SER A 98 6.05 -13.51 4.02
N SER A 99 5.13 -14.15 4.74
CA SER A 99 4.60 -15.47 4.43
C SER A 99 3.11 -15.48 4.67
N ALA A 100 2.34 -15.88 3.66
CA ALA A 100 0.90 -16.02 3.76
C ALA A 100 0.48 -17.44 3.34
N GLY A 101 -0.28 -18.09 4.21
CA GLY A 101 -0.89 -19.39 3.94
C GLY A 101 -2.39 -19.28 3.87
N ASN A 102 -2.98 -19.88 2.84
CA ASN A 102 -4.42 -19.90 2.65
C ASN A 102 -4.86 -21.32 2.34
N ASN A 103 -5.68 -21.90 3.22
CA ASN A 103 -6.28 -23.21 3.05
C ASN A 103 -7.79 -23.07 3.11
N THR A 104 -8.48 -23.34 1.99
CA THR A 104 -9.92 -23.18 1.89
C THR A 104 -10.59 -24.45 1.36
N ILE A 105 -11.81 -24.68 1.84
CA ILE A 105 -12.74 -25.66 1.30
C ILE A 105 -14.01 -24.90 0.87
N ASN A 106 -14.33 -24.96 -0.41
CA ASN A 106 -15.49 -24.31 -0.98
C ASN A 106 -16.38 -25.32 -1.68
N ASN A 107 -17.66 -25.02 -1.81
CA ASN A 107 -18.60 -25.82 -2.61
C ASN A 107 -18.50 -27.32 -2.28
N THR A 108 -18.39 -27.64 -0.98
CA THR A 108 -18.33 -28.99 -0.41
C THR A 108 -17.09 -29.81 -0.77
N ASN A 109 -16.52 -29.65 -1.98
CA ASN A 109 -15.45 -30.52 -2.48
C ASN A 109 -14.31 -29.80 -3.20
N VAL A 110 -14.29 -28.48 -3.25
CA VAL A 110 -13.18 -27.71 -3.84
C VAL A 110 -12.22 -27.32 -2.73
N THR A 111 -11.08 -28.01 -2.67
CA THR A 111 -10.03 -27.66 -1.72
C THR A 111 -8.92 -26.89 -2.39
N THR A 112 -8.40 -25.87 -1.73
CA THR A 112 -7.26 -25.10 -2.21
C THR A 112 -6.31 -24.82 -1.05
N SER A 113 -5.04 -25.16 -1.22
CA SER A 113 -3.97 -24.85 -0.29
C SER A 113 -2.89 -24.05 -1.01
N THR A 114 -2.57 -22.89 -0.49
CA THR A 114 -1.50 -22.04 -1.03
C THR A 114 -0.61 -21.51 0.08
N ILE A 115 0.70 -21.46 -0.17
CA ILE A 115 1.67 -20.79 0.69
C ILE A 115 2.51 -19.89 -0.20
N LYS A 116 2.54 -18.61 0.13
CA LYS A 116 3.32 -17.58 -0.57
C LYS A 116 4.36 -17.02 0.38
N ASN A 117 5.62 -17.09 0.00
CA ASN A 117 6.72 -16.48 0.73
C ASN A 117 7.31 -15.37 -0.14
N ASN A 118 7.54 -14.21 0.44
CA ASN A 118 8.10 -13.07 -0.24
C ASN A 118 9.28 -12.52 0.58
N TRP A 119 10.43 -12.36 -0.06
CA TRP A 119 11.62 -11.74 0.48
C TRP A 119 11.89 -10.48 -0.32
N GLN A 120 12.06 -9.37 0.38
CA GLN A 120 12.40 -8.09 -0.23
C GLN A 120 13.58 -7.48 0.51
N TYR A 121 14.63 -7.20 -0.23
CA TYR A 121 15.73 -6.37 0.20
C TYR A 121 15.64 -5.02 -0.50
N SER A 122 15.78 -3.92 0.24
CA SER A 122 15.86 -2.56 -0.29
C SER A 122 17.09 -1.90 0.30
N SER A 123 18.01 -1.45 -0.55
CA SER A 123 19.20 -0.71 -0.10
C SER A 123 18.82 0.66 0.43
N ASP A 124 19.66 1.23 1.28
CA ASP A 124 19.64 2.65 1.55
C ASP A 124 20.01 3.46 0.29
N GLU A 125 19.77 4.74 0.36
CA GLU A 125 20.08 5.68 -0.70
C GLU A 125 21.57 6.02 -0.71
N PHE A 126 22.22 5.80 -1.84
CA PHE A 126 23.61 6.18 -2.07
C PHE A 126 23.68 7.53 -2.79
N TYR A 127 24.48 8.45 -2.26
CA TYR A 127 24.68 9.77 -2.83
C TYR A 127 26.08 9.89 -3.41
N PHE A 128 26.16 10.23 -4.69
CA PHE A 128 27.41 10.54 -5.35
C PHE A 128 27.77 12.03 -5.21
N ASN A 129 29.06 12.38 -5.33
CA ASN A 129 29.55 13.76 -5.20
C ASN A 129 28.92 14.74 -6.20
N ASN A 130 28.39 14.26 -7.33
CA ASN A 130 27.70 15.06 -8.35
C ASN A 130 26.20 15.26 -8.06
N GLY A 131 25.71 14.83 -6.89
CA GLY A 131 24.30 14.95 -6.47
C GLY A 131 23.38 13.85 -7.02
N ILE A 132 23.90 12.88 -7.76
CA ILE A 132 23.12 11.71 -8.19
C ILE A 132 22.85 10.84 -6.95
N LYS A 133 21.59 10.45 -6.80
CA LYS A 133 21.10 9.54 -5.80
C LYS A 133 20.69 8.22 -6.46
N THR A 134 21.10 7.10 -5.87
CA THR A 134 20.75 5.76 -6.35
C THR A 134 20.33 4.86 -5.20
N ASP A 135 19.43 3.93 -5.50
CA ASP A 135 19.06 2.81 -4.64
C ASP A 135 18.72 1.59 -5.49
N TYR A 136 18.73 0.42 -4.87
CA TYR A 136 18.33 -0.81 -5.54
C TYR A 136 17.49 -1.68 -4.61
N ALA A 137 16.64 -2.51 -5.22
CA ALA A 137 15.84 -3.48 -4.50
C ALA A 137 15.85 -4.84 -5.22
N ILE A 138 15.76 -5.89 -4.43
CA ILE A 138 15.64 -7.26 -4.90
C ILE A 138 14.41 -7.87 -4.23
N GLN A 139 13.55 -8.48 -5.03
CA GLN A 139 12.41 -9.23 -4.54
C GLN A 139 12.51 -10.68 -5.01
N ILE A 140 12.24 -11.61 -4.10
CA ILE A 140 12.13 -13.04 -4.40
C ILE A 140 10.79 -13.51 -3.86
N LYS A 141 10.01 -14.18 -4.69
CA LYS A 141 8.72 -14.76 -4.33
C LYS A 141 8.75 -16.27 -4.58
N ASN A 142 8.35 -17.03 -3.57
CA ASN A 142 8.05 -18.44 -3.71
C ASN A 142 6.55 -18.65 -3.53
N SER A 143 5.92 -19.31 -4.47
CA SER A 143 4.50 -19.63 -4.45
C SER A 143 4.31 -21.14 -4.54
N ASN A 144 3.75 -21.74 -3.50
CA ASN A 144 3.40 -23.15 -3.45
C ASN A 144 1.89 -23.28 -3.49
N SER A 145 1.37 -24.20 -4.29
CA SER A 145 -0.06 -24.44 -4.40
C SER A 145 -0.37 -25.91 -4.65
N MET A 146 -1.50 -26.33 -4.12
CA MET A 146 -2.13 -27.64 -4.35
C MET A 146 -3.63 -27.49 -4.20
N SER A 147 -4.40 -28.25 -4.97
CA SER A 147 -5.85 -28.18 -4.87
C SER A 147 -6.50 -29.49 -5.31
N ASP A 148 -7.75 -29.68 -4.93
CA ASP A 148 -8.65 -30.67 -5.52
C ASP A 148 -9.86 -29.96 -6.11
N ASN A 149 -10.26 -30.39 -7.30
CA ASN A 149 -11.44 -29.88 -8.04
C ASN A 149 -11.42 -28.37 -8.34
N SER A 150 -10.28 -27.68 -8.20
CA SER A 150 -10.15 -26.26 -8.51
C SER A 150 -9.85 -26.06 -10.00
N VAL A 151 -10.47 -25.06 -10.63
CA VAL A 151 -10.13 -24.64 -11.99
C VAL A 151 -8.88 -23.75 -12.04
N LYS A 152 -8.47 -23.19 -10.90
CA LYS A 152 -7.35 -22.24 -10.79
C LYS A 152 -6.01 -22.93 -10.54
N TYR A 153 -5.99 -23.99 -9.75
CA TYR A 153 -4.77 -24.66 -9.32
C TYR A 153 -4.80 -26.15 -9.73
N LYS A 154 -3.64 -26.74 -9.92
CA LYS A 154 -3.50 -28.15 -10.25
C LYS A 154 -3.70 -29.03 -9.01
N ASN A 155 -4.14 -30.29 -9.24
CA ASN A 155 -4.32 -31.29 -8.18
C ASN A 155 -3.00 -31.81 -7.62
N SER A 156 -1.88 -31.60 -8.32
CA SER A 156 -0.54 -31.95 -7.83
C SER A 156 0.13 -30.74 -7.20
N PRO A 157 1.00 -30.93 -6.18
CA PRO A 157 1.78 -29.86 -5.61
C PRO A 157 2.59 -29.12 -6.67
N GLN A 158 2.50 -27.79 -6.67
CA GLN A 158 3.24 -26.89 -7.54
C GLN A 158 4.09 -25.98 -6.68
N SER A 159 5.33 -25.73 -7.07
CA SER A 159 6.23 -24.78 -6.44
C SER A 159 6.88 -23.92 -7.50
N GLU A 160 6.75 -22.62 -7.36
CA GLU A 160 7.29 -21.62 -8.30
C GLU A 160 8.16 -20.63 -7.52
N ILE A 161 9.32 -20.28 -8.08
CA ILE A 161 10.20 -19.25 -7.53
C ILE A 161 10.40 -18.21 -8.61
N MET A 162 10.22 -16.94 -8.25
CA MET A 162 10.37 -15.79 -9.12
C MET A 162 11.25 -14.74 -8.45
N SER A 163 11.96 -13.95 -9.25
CA SER A 163 12.77 -12.84 -8.73
C SER A 163 12.55 -11.58 -9.57
N SER A 164 12.71 -10.43 -8.95
CA SER A 164 12.65 -9.14 -9.63
C SER A 164 13.71 -8.21 -9.04
N TYR A 165 14.38 -7.47 -9.92
CA TYR A 165 15.49 -6.59 -9.60
C TYR A 165 15.13 -5.17 -10.03
N PHE A 166 15.45 -4.21 -9.18
CA PHE A 166 15.18 -2.79 -9.39
C PHE A 166 16.45 -1.98 -9.16
N TYR A 167 16.66 -1.00 -10.00
CA TYR A 167 17.71 -0.01 -9.82
C TYR A 167 17.16 1.37 -10.13
N ASN A 168 17.21 2.25 -9.14
CA ASN A 168 16.69 3.60 -9.21
C ASN A 168 17.83 4.61 -9.28
N VAL A 169 17.68 5.61 -10.12
CA VAL A 169 18.60 6.75 -10.23
C VAL A 169 17.76 8.02 -10.24
N SER A 170 18.15 9.01 -9.48
CA SER A 170 17.53 10.33 -9.50
C SER A 170 18.56 11.43 -9.30
N LEU A 171 18.28 12.62 -9.82
CA LEU A 171 19.10 13.81 -9.67
C LEU A 171 18.24 14.96 -9.13
N PRO A 172 18.11 15.13 -7.81
CA PRO A 172 17.34 16.21 -7.22
C PRO A 172 18.09 17.55 -7.37
N LEU A 173 17.63 18.39 -8.28
CA LEU A 173 18.12 19.74 -8.49
C LEU A 173 17.23 20.73 -7.76
N GLN A 174 17.80 21.56 -6.91
CA GLN A 174 17.07 22.52 -6.11
C GLN A 174 17.59 23.94 -6.33
N LYS A 175 16.67 24.89 -6.49
CA LYS A 175 16.97 26.33 -6.51
C LYS A 175 16.12 27.04 -5.47
N ILE A 176 16.78 27.60 -4.46
CA ILE A 176 16.16 28.36 -3.39
C ILE A 176 16.42 29.84 -3.62
N THR A 177 15.39 30.67 -3.50
CA THR A 177 15.42 32.12 -3.43
C THR A 177 14.69 32.59 -2.18
N LYS A 178 14.74 33.89 -1.81
CA LYS A 178 14.13 34.37 -0.55
C LYS A 178 12.70 33.86 -0.30
N ASN A 179 11.87 33.79 -1.34
CA ASN A 179 10.45 33.49 -1.20
C ASN A 179 9.99 32.34 -2.13
N ARG A 180 10.92 31.62 -2.75
CA ARG A 180 10.55 30.53 -3.69
C ARG A 180 11.55 29.40 -3.61
N GLN A 181 11.03 28.18 -3.68
CA GLN A 181 11.78 26.96 -3.85
C GLN A 181 11.30 26.23 -5.10
N ASN A 182 12.23 25.93 -5.97
CA ASN A 182 11.96 25.11 -7.16
C ASN A 182 12.78 23.84 -7.05
N THR A 183 12.16 22.70 -7.24
CA THR A 183 12.80 21.39 -7.26
C THR A 183 12.51 20.71 -8.57
N LEU A 184 13.54 20.25 -9.26
CA LEU A 184 13.45 19.46 -10.49
C LEU A 184 14.19 18.15 -10.28
N THR A 185 13.50 17.02 -10.41
CA THR A 185 14.06 15.69 -10.16
C THR A 185 13.84 14.78 -11.37
N PRO A 186 14.79 14.71 -12.31
CA PRO A 186 14.83 13.63 -13.28
C PRO A 186 14.99 12.28 -12.56
N LYS A 187 14.26 11.27 -13.03
CA LYS A 187 14.25 9.91 -12.46
C LYS A 187 14.40 8.87 -13.55
N LEU A 188 15.14 7.83 -13.22
CA LEU A 188 15.27 6.62 -14.01
C LEU A 188 15.05 5.42 -13.09
N ASN A 189 14.23 4.49 -13.50
CA ASN A 189 14.12 3.18 -12.88
C ASN A 189 14.41 2.11 -13.93
N PHE A 190 15.28 1.19 -13.62
CA PHE A 190 15.48 -0.04 -14.38
C PHE A 190 14.87 -1.19 -13.60
N ARG A 191 14.10 -2.04 -14.28
CA ARG A 191 13.45 -3.23 -13.74
C ARG A 191 13.78 -4.43 -14.60
N MET A 192 14.05 -5.55 -13.96
CA MET A 192 14.32 -6.83 -14.61
C MET A 192 13.65 -7.96 -13.83
N ASN A 193 12.90 -8.80 -14.53
CA ASN A 193 12.45 -10.10 -14.07
C ASN A 193 12.82 -11.15 -15.11
N PRO A 194 13.73 -12.09 -14.81
CA PRO A 194 14.17 -13.12 -15.74
C PRO A 194 13.16 -14.27 -15.93
N HIS A 195 12.08 -14.30 -15.13
CA HIS A 195 11.08 -15.35 -15.15
C HIS A 195 9.85 -14.96 -15.97
N GLU A 196 9.14 -15.96 -16.46
CA GLU A 196 7.82 -15.77 -17.06
C GLU A 196 6.82 -15.32 -15.99
N MET A 197 5.79 -14.61 -16.40
CA MET A 197 4.69 -14.21 -15.54
C MET A 197 3.42 -14.98 -15.88
N LYS A 198 2.50 -15.04 -14.92
CA LYS A 198 1.15 -15.55 -15.18
C LYS A 198 0.36 -14.55 -16.01
N THR A 199 -0.56 -15.06 -16.83
CA THR A 199 -1.37 -14.22 -17.70
C THR A 199 -2.34 -13.35 -16.91
N HIS A 200 -2.13 -12.04 -16.98
CA HIS A 200 -2.97 -11.00 -16.40
C HIS A 200 -3.60 -10.07 -17.47
N THR A 201 -3.53 -10.44 -18.73
CA THR A 201 -3.90 -9.62 -19.91
C THR A 201 -5.25 -8.92 -19.76
N ASN A 202 -6.25 -9.62 -19.26
CA ASN A 202 -7.63 -9.11 -19.14
C ASN A 202 -7.97 -8.54 -17.76
N THR A 203 -6.98 -8.34 -16.88
CA THR A 203 -7.23 -7.71 -15.59
C THR A 203 -7.38 -6.20 -15.76
N GLY A 204 -8.19 -5.58 -14.87
CA GLY A 204 -8.40 -4.12 -14.87
C GLY A 204 -7.23 -3.31 -14.29
N ARG A 205 -6.06 -3.94 -14.06
CA ARG A 205 -4.90 -3.28 -13.44
C ARG A 205 -4.33 -2.19 -14.32
N ARG A 206 -4.01 -1.06 -13.72
CA ARG A 206 -3.52 0.14 -14.41
C ARG A 206 -2.22 0.63 -13.78
N VAL A 207 -1.41 1.26 -14.63
CA VAL A 207 -0.26 2.04 -14.19
C VAL A 207 -0.59 3.52 -14.36
N ASP A 208 -0.21 4.31 -13.39
CA ASP A 208 -0.35 5.76 -13.37
C ASP A 208 0.91 6.43 -12.80
N ILE A 209 0.90 7.75 -12.71
CA ILE A 209 2.05 8.52 -12.21
C ILE A 209 2.36 8.25 -10.73
N GLY A 210 1.38 7.80 -9.94
CA GLY A 210 1.55 7.49 -8.52
C GLY A 210 2.25 6.15 -8.28
N ASN A 211 2.06 5.18 -9.19
CA ASN A 211 2.61 3.83 -9.01
C ASN A 211 3.70 3.41 -10.01
N VAL A 212 3.94 4.18 -11.08
CA VAL A 212 4.84 3.80 -12.18
C VAL A 212 6.28 3.48 -11.74
N PHE A 213 6.75 4.07 -10.64
CA PHE A 213 8.07 3.81 -10.03
C PHE A 213 8.03 2.77 -8.90
N SER A 214 6.84 2.33 -8.48
CA SER A 214 6.69 1.33 -7.42
C SER A 214 7.30 -0.01 -7.84
N THR A 215 7.91 -0.73 -6.90
CA THR A 215 8.39 -2.09 -7.10
C THR A 215 7.27 -3.06 -7.48
N SER A 216 6.02 -2.78 -7.07
CA SER A 216 4.82 -3.57 -7.36
C SER A 216 3.79 -2.76 -8.15
N ARG A 217 4.20 -2.07 -9.23
CA ARG A 217 3.30 -1.15 -9.98
C ARG A 217 2.06 -1.79 -10.58
N LEU A 218 2.05 -3.10 -10.78
CA LEU A 218 0.88 -3.87 -11.24
C LEU A 218 0.13 -4.57 -10.11
N ASP A 219 0.67 -4.53 -8.88
CA ASP A 219 0.09 -5.13 -7.67
C ASP A 219 -0.38 -6.58 -7.88
N MET A 220 0.50 -7.42 -8.45
CA MET A 220 0.24 -8.83 -8.69
C MET A 220 0.70 -9.66 -7.51
N GLU A 221 -0.21 -10.43 -6.92
CA GLU A 221 0.12 -11.29 -5.79
C GLU A 221 0.91 -12.54 -6.17
N ASP A 222 0.61 -13.11 -7.33
CA ASP A 222 1.03 -14.44 -7.76
C ASP A 222 2.11 -14.44 -8.85
N SER A 223 2.57 -13.28 -9.29
CA SER A 223 3.69 -13.13 -10.22
C SER A 223 4.37 -11.78 -10.09
N PHE A 224 5.53 -11.62 -10.72
CA PHE A 224 6.15 -10.34 -10.99
C PHE A 224 5.96 -9.97 -12.47
N GLU A 225 6.02 -8.70 -12.78
CA GLU A 225 6.03 -8.20 -14.15
C GLU A 225 7.24 -8.78 -14.90
N ALA A 226 7.00 -9.55 -15.95
CA ALA A 226 8.05 -10.25 -16.70
C ALA A 226 8.89 -9.30 -17.56
N GLY A 227 10.10 -9.76 -17.87
CA GLY A 227 11.03 -9.09 -18.79
C GLY A 227 11.69 -7.86 -18.21
N GLU A 228 12.21 -7.03 -19.08
CA GLU A 228 13.02 -5.87 -18.76
C GLU A 228 12.33 -4.58 -19.18
N SER A 229 12.39 -3.57 -18.33
CA SER A 229 11.83 -2.25 -18.62
C SER A 229 12.62 -1.13 -17.97
N MET A 230 12.58 0.03 -18.61
CA MET A 230 13.15 1.28 -18.13
C MET A 230 12.04 2.32 -18.02
N THR A 231 11.92 2.95 -16.86
CA THR A 231 11.00 4.05 -16.63
C THR A 231 11.76 5.35 -16.56
N LEU A 232 11.40 6.30 -17.39
CA LEU A 232 11.91 7.68 -17.34
C LEU A 232 10.85 8.57 -16.69
N GLY A 233 11.27 9.45 -15.81
CA GLY A 233 10.38 10.40 -15.15
C GLY A 233 11.01 11.74 -14.87
N LEU A 234 10.15 12.72 -14.67
CA LEU A 234 10.50 14.07 -14.31
C LEU A 234 9.49 14.60 -13.30
N ASP A 235 9.97 14.94 -12.10
CA ASP A 235 9.17 15.65 -11.11
C ASP A 235 9.63 17.10 -11.04
N PHE A 236 8.71 18.03 -11.15
CA PHE A 236 8.95 19.46 -10.98
C PHE A 236 8.00 20.02 -9.94
N LYS A 237 8.56 20.63 -8.89
CA LYS A 237 7.80 21.31 -7.85
C LYS A 237 8.26 22.76 -7.71
N LYS A 238 7.32 23.66 -7.70
CA LYS A 238 7.55 25.09 -7.46
C LYS A 238 6.69 25.52 -6.30
N GLU A 239 7.32 26.07 -5.27
CA GLU A 239 6.67 26.51 -4.04
C GLU A 239 6.98 27.97 -3.80
N LYS A 240 5.98 28.75 -3.40
CA LYS A 240 6.17 30.08 -2.85
C LYS A 240 6.12 29.96 -1.33
N ILE A 241 7.18 30.39 -0.70
CA ILE A 241 7.42 30.20 0.72
C ILE A 241 7.46 31.57 1.39
N ASN A 242 6.64 31.76 2.42
CA ASN A 242 6.70 32.92 3.28
C ASN A 242 7.16 32.52 4.68
N GLN A 243 8.02 33.35 5.27
CA GLN A 243 8.32 33.29 6.69
C GLN A 243 7.30 34.17 7.42
N VAL A 244 6.47 33.55 8.23
CA VAL A 244 5.45 34.20 9.03
C VAL A 244 5.78 34.00 10.49
N SER A 245 5.80 35.12 11.25
CA SER A 245 5.96 35.03 12.70
C SER A 245 4.61 34.65 13.33
N LYS A 246 4.52 33.46 13.89
CA LYS A 246 3.35 33.01 14.65
C LYS A 246 3.59 33.06 16.14
N VAL A 247 2.57 33.49 16.89
CA VAL A 247 2.58 33.43 18.35
C VAL A 247 2.34 31.99 18.77
N VAL A 248 3.32 31.36 19.40
CA VAL A 248 3.27 29.94 19.79
C VAL A 248 2.95 29.73 21.26
N GLU A 249 3.09 30.80 22.06
CA GLU A 249 2.87 30.75 23.52
C GLU A 249 2.37 32.10 24.01
N ILE A 250 1.36 32.11 24.87
CA ILE A 250 0.84 33.27 25.57
C ILE A 250 0.79 32.93 27.06
N GLU A 251 1.45 33.72 27.92
CA GLU A 251 1.48 33.53 29.38
C GLU A 251 1.86 32.10 29.82
N GLY A 252 2.81 31.46 29.11
CA GLY A 252 3.27 30.10 29.40
C GLY A 252 2.38 28.99 28.87
N VAL A 253 1.28 29.30 28.13
CA VAL A 253 0.38 28.33 27.54
C VAL A 253 0.64 28.20 26.02
N LYS A 254 1.00 27.02 25.57
CA LYS A 254 1.19 26.74 24.13
C LYS A 254 -0.12 26.90 23.37
N ILE A 255 -0.07 27.58 22.22
CA ILE A 255 -1.22 27.82 21.34
C ILE A 255 -1.22 26.78 20.23
N ASP A 256 -2.33 26.08 20.09
CA ASP A 256 -2.61 25.23 18.93
C ASP A 256 -3.24 26.09 17.82
N HIS A 257 -2.44 26.44 16.81
CA HIS A 257 -2.88 27.23 15.66
C HIS A 257 -3.89 26.51 14.76
N ALA A 258 -4.03 25.19 14.86
CA ALA A 258 -5.02 24.44 14.07
C ALA A 258 -6.46 24.80 14.44
N ASN A 259 -6.69 25.33 15.63
CA ASN A 259 -8.01 25.61 16.20
C ASN A 259 -8.32 27.10 16.40
N LEU A 260 -7.44 28.02 16.01
CA LEU A 260 -7.63 29.47 16.22
C LEU A 260 -7.37 30.26 14.93
N THR A 261 -8.26 31.20 14.63
CA THR A 261 -8.07 32.16 13.56
C THR A 261 -7.14 33.30 13.98
N ASP A 262 -6.47 33.95 13.01
CA ASP A 262 -5.57 35.09 13.31
C ASP A 262 -6.27 36.21 14.09
N SER A 263 -7.57 36.46 13.82
CA SER A 263 -8.38 37.42 14.55
C SER A 263 -8.66 37.04 16.01
N GLU A 264 -8.73 35.76 16.31
CA GLU A 264 -8.88 35.26 17.70
C GLU A 264 -7.56 35.34 18.47
N ILE A 265 -6.45 35.12 17.77
CA ILE A 265 -5.09 35.28 18.33
C ILE A 265 -4.86 36.76 18.64
N GLU A 266 -5.18 37.69 17.73
CA GLU A 266 -5.09 39.14 17.99
C GLU A 266 -5.98 39.60 19.14
N LYS A 267 -7.16 39.05 19.31
CA LYS A 267 -8.05 39.32 20.44
C LYS A 267 -7.44 38.86 21.76
N LYS A 268 -6.81 37.69 21.78
CA LYS A 268 -6.12 37.15 22.97
C LYS A 268 -4.86 37.93 23.33
N LEU A 269 -4.18 38.53 22.35
CA LEU A 269 -2.99 39.35 22.56
C LEU A 269 -3.29 40.75 23.11
N LYS A 270 -4.55 41.25 23.03
CA LYS A 270 -4.93 42.53 23.59
C LYS A 270 -4.82 42.53 25.11
N GLY A 271 -3.76 43.19 25.61
CA GLY A 271 -3.50 43.34 27.05
C GLY A 271 -2.51 42.31 27.63
N VAL A 272 -1.95 41.43 26.82
CA VAL A 272 -0.92 40.46 27.25
C VAL A 272 0.46 41.02 26.92
N SER A 273 1.33 41.04 27.90
CA SER A 273 2.72 41.52 27.76
C SER A 273 3.75 40.41 27.54
N ASP A 274 3.36 39.16 27.83
CA ASP A 274 4.26 38.01 27.73
C ASP A 274 3.73 37.00 26.68
N PHE A 275 4.35 37.00 25.50
CA PHE A 275 4.06 36.04 24.43
C PHE A 275 5.34 35.73 23.66
N LYS A 276 5.45 34.46 23.22
CA LYS A 276 6.55 33.95 22.42
C LYS A 276 6.12 33.82 20.95
N LYS A 277 6.93 34.42 20.06
CA LYS A 277 6.78 34.29 18.62
C LYS A 277 7.85 33.33 18.08
N GLU A 278 7.44 32.46 17.16
CA GLU A 278 8.36 31.65 16.37
C GLU A 278 8.16 31.95 14.89
N GLU A 279 9.26 31.93 14.13
CA GLU A 279 9.19 32.02 12.67
C GLU A 279 8.78 30.67 12.11
N VAL A 280 7.63 30.63 11.45
CA VAL A 280 7.09 29.44 10.82
C VAL A 280 7.11 29.65 9.31
N THR A 281 7.54 28.63 8.58
CA THR A 281 7.54 28.64 7.12
C THR A 281 6.18 28.19 6.60
N GLU A 282 5.48 29.06 5.88
CA GLU A 282 4.22 28.73 5.23
C GLU A 282 4.37 28.67 3.71
N ILE A 283 3.77 27.63 3.11
CA ILE A 283 3.70 27.48 1.66
C ILE A 283 2.40 28.17 1.18
N GLU A 284 2.53 29.28 0.44
CA GLU A 284 1.38 30.01 -0.08
C GLU A 284 0.77 29.38 -1.33
N ASP A 285 1.60 29.10 -2.31
CA ASP A 285 1.17 28.49 -3.56
C ASP A 285 2.20 27.47 -4.06
N TYR A 286 1.70 26.48 -4.75
CA TYR A 286 2.60 25.50 -5.39
C TYR A 286 2.06 25.02 -6.73
N ILE A 287 3.02 24.61 -7.56
CA ILE A 287 2.80 23.81 -8.75
C ILE A 287 3.56 22.50 -8.55
N ASP A 288 2.89 21.36 -8.66
CA ASP A 288 3.50 20.03 -8.66
C ASP A 288 3.18 19.37 -10.00
N PHE A 289 4.18 19.21 -10.82
CA PHE A 289 4.09 18.59 -12.14
C PHE A 289 4.95 17.33 -12.17
N LYS A 290 4.35 16.22 -12.56
CA LYS A 290 5.03 14.93 -12.72
C LYS A 290 4.74 14.35 -14.08
N LEU A 291 5.74 13.73 -14.65
CA LEU A 291 5.68 13.09 -15.96
C LEU A 291 6.50 11.81 -15.95
N ALA A 292 5.98 10.74 -16.54
CA ALA A 292 6.72 9.50 -16.67
C ALA A 292 6.28 8.72 -17.91
N THR A 293 7.19 7.86 -18.40
CA THR A 293 6.91 6.89 -19.47
C THR A 293 7.75 5.63 -19.25
N VAL A 294 7.24 4.50 -19.72
CA VAL A 294 7.92 3.20 -19.61
C VAL A 294 8.33 2.71 -20.98
N PHE A 295 9.57 2.30 -21.10
CA PHE A 295 10.13 1.62 -22.28
C PHE A 295 10.44 0.18 -21.92
N ARG A 296 9.97 -0.78 -22.72
CA ARG A 296 10.28 -2.20 -22.59
C ARG A 296 11.22 -2.63 -23.71
N PHE A 297 12.14 -3.53 -23.38
CA PHE A 297 13.01 -4.13 -24.39
C PHE A 297 12.22 -5.06 -25.32
N ASN A 298 11.27 -5.81 -24.74
CA ASN A 298 10.40 -6.71 -25.48
C ASN A 298 8.94 -6.46 -25.08
N LYS A 299 8.01 -6.72 -26.05
CA LYS A 299 6.58 -6.76 -25.76
C LYS A 299 6.27 -7.95 -24.86
N GLU A 300 5.31 -7.77 -23.97
CA GLU A 300 4.89 -8.83 -23.05
C GLU A 300 3.37 -8.97 -23.07
N LYS A 301 2.90 -10.09 -23.65
CA LYS A 301 1.47 -10.36 -23.87
C LYS A 301 0.69 -10.62 -22.58
N ASP A 302 1.36 -11.11 -21.56
CA ASP A 302 0.74 -11.52 -20.30
C ASP A 302 0.53 -10.34 -19.32
N ILE A 303 1.08 -9.17 -19.64
CA ILE A 303 0.85 -7.92 -18.91
C ILE A 303 -0.55 -7.38 -19.20
N PRO A 304 -1.26 -6.80 -18.19
CA PRO A 304 -2.56 -6.16 -18.38
C PRO A 304 -2.54 -5.10 -19.49
N ILE A 305 -3.43 -5.23 -20.48
CA ILE A 305 -3.54 -4.27 -21.60
C ILE A 305 -3.87 -2.86 -21.07
N ASN A 306 -4.74 -2.78 -20.06
CA ASN A 306 -5.16 -1.51 -19.47
C ASN A 306 -4.02 -0.75 -18.75
N SER A 307 -2.89 -1.42 -18.47
CA SER A 307 -1.70 -0.79 -17.90
C SER A 307 -0.90 0.02 -18.92
N THR A 308 -1.08 -0.24 -20.19
CA THR A 308 -0.37 0.32 -21.35
C THR A 308 1.15 0.05 -21.40
N ILE A 309 1.66 -0.75 -20.45
CA ILE A 309 3.09 -1.09 -20.38
C ILE A 309 3.41 -2.47 -20.99
N ASN A 310 2.45 -3.12 -21.62
CA ASN A 310 2.63 -4.39 -22.35
C ASN A 310 3.38 -4.22 -23.69
N GLU A 311 3.38 -3.01 -24.24
CA GLU A 311 4.05 -2.63 -25.48
C GLU A 311 5.49 -2.13 -25.23
N LYS A 312 6.28 -1.94 -26.29
CA LYS A 312 7.67 -1.42 -26.20
C LYS A 312 7.73 0.00 -25.62
N SER A 313 6.68 0.79 -25.79
CA SER A 313 6.54 2.12 -25.22
C SER A 313 5.16 2.27 -24.63
N SER A 314 5.06 2.71 -23.40
CA SER A 314 3.78 3.00 -22.74
C SER A 314 3.21 4.34 -23.19
N ASN A 315 2.02 4.64 -22.75
CA ASN A 315 1.50 6.00 -22.72
C ASN A 315 2.37 6.88 -21.81
N ILE A 316 2.24 8.18 -21.98
CA ILE A 316 2.83 9.16 -21.06
C ILE A 316 1.87 9.29 -19.86
N PHE A 317 2.39 9.08 -18.67
CA PHE A 317 1.69 9.31 -17.42
C PHE A 317 2.00 10.72 -16.92
N GLY A 318 1.01 11.48 -16.54
CA GLY A 318 1.21 12.86 -16.10
C GLY A 318 0.28 13.26 -14.97
N LEU A 319 0.75 14.17 -14.12
CA LEU A 319 -0.01 14.81 -13.05
C LEU A 319 0.39 16.29 -12.99
N LEU A 320 -0.61 17.13 -12.92
CA LEU A 320 -0.43 18.57 -12.67
C LEU A 320 -1.34 18.98 -11.51
N ASN A 321 -0.76 19.32 -10.38
CA ASN A 321 -1.44 19.91 -9.26
C ASN A 321 -1.05 21.38 -9.16
N TYR A 322 -2.04 22.24 -9.14
CA TYR A 322 -1.86 23.66 -8.92
C TYR A 322 -2.72 24.12 -7.74
N LYS A 323 -2.08 24.68 -6.72
CA LYS A 323 -2.76 25.28 -5.57
C LYS A 323 -2.43 26.76 -5.55
N PRO A 324 -3.35 27.63 -6.04
CA PRO A 324 -3.21 29.07 -5.94
C PRO A 324 -3.45 29.53 -4.50
N ASN A 325 -2.87 30.67 -4.13
CA ASN A 325 -3.17 31.31 -2.87
C ASN A 325 -4.67 31.63 -2.77
N GLN A 326 -5.24 31.56 -1.57
CA GLN A 326 -6.67 31.72 -1.28
C GLN A 326 -7.22 33.15 -1.52
N LEU A 327 -6.45 34.05 -2.12
CA LEU A 327 -6.86 35.43 -2.42
C LEU A 327 -7.65 35.60 -3.73
N ILE A 328 -8.06 34.52 -4.39
CA ILE A 328 -9.05 34.61 -5.49
C ILE A 328 -10.37 34.08 -4.91
N HIS A 329 -11.10 34.99 -4.32
CA HIS A 329 -12.54 34.84 -4.06
C HIS A 329 -13.33 35.43 -5.21
#